data_7485bf74452bc9690c5227871b735a58
#
_entry.id   7485bf74452bc9690c5227871b735a58
#
_cell.length_a   1.000
_cell.length_b   1.000
_cell.length_c   1.000
_cell.angle_alpha   90.00
_cell.angle_beta   90.00
_cell.angle_gamma   90.00
#
_symmetry.space_group_name_H-M   'P 1'
#
loop_
_entity.id
_entity.type
_entity.pdbx_description
1 polymer ?
#
loop_
_entity_poly.entity_id
_entity_poly.type
_entity_poly.pdbx_seq_one_letter_code
_entity_poly.pdbx_strand_id
1 'polypeptide(L)'
;MLQNVNHVDQDLIVKQQAQIQNGNNLQTSLTKAADTQTIASSGLLELAHREYQAVDYENAEKHCMQLWRQDSTNTGVLLLLSSIHFQCRRLDKSAQFSTLAIKQNPLLAEAYSNLGNVFKERGQLQEALENYRRAVRLKPDFIDGYINLAAALVAARDMESAVQAYVTALQYNPDLYCVRSDLGNLLKALGRLEEAKRTGSGTLFR
;
A
#
# COMPACT_ATOMS: atom_id res chain seq x y z
N MET A 1 -2.87 14.03 -74.60
CA MET A 1 -3.29 12.97 -73.61
C MET A 1 -2.38 12.94 -72.35
N LEU A 2 -1.91 14.05 -71.88
CA LEU A 2 -0.97 14.08 -70.71
C LEU A 2 -1.49 14.93 -69.52
N GLN A 3 -2.73 15.44 -69.53
CA GLN A 3 -3.28 16.28 -68.46
C GLN A 3 -4.21 15.56 -67.46
N ASN A 4 -4.59 14.28 -67.71
CA ASN A 4 -5.54 13.56 -66.83
C ASN A 4 -4.87 12.67 -65.75
N VAL A 5 -3.56 12.44 -65.78
CA VAL A 5 -2.87 11.55 -64.81
C VAL A 5 -2.58 12.30 -63.51
N ASN A 6 -2.32 13.59 -63.54
CA ASN A 6 -1.99 14.37 -62.35
C ASN A 6 -3.17 14.66 -61.39
N HIS A 7 -4.42 14.55 -61.86
CA HIS A 7 -5.59 14.87 -61.03
C HIS A 7 -6.03 13.67 -60.16
N VAL A 8 -5.83 12.45 -60.62
CA VAL A 8 -6.18 11.21 -59.91
C VAL A 8 -5.20 10.97 -58.73
N ASP A 9 -3.91 11.31 -58.91
CA ASP A 9 -2.90 11.15 -57.84
C ASP A 9 -3.07 12.20 -56.71
N GLN A 10 -3.51 13.42 -57.04
CA GLN A 10 -3.75 14.45 -56.00
C GLN A 10 -4.96 14.12 -55.12
N ASP A 11 -6.05 13.59 -55.68
CA ASP A 11 -7.22 13.17 -54.90
C ASP A 11 -6.94 11.99 -53.99
N LEU A 12 -6.05 11.08 -54.40
CA LEU A 12 -5.61 9.94 -53.58
C LEU A 12 -4.74 10.40 -52.38
N ILE A 13 -3.84 11.34 -52.61
CA ILE A 13 -2.99 11.94 -51.58
C ILE A 13 -3.82 12.72 -50.53
N VAL A 14 -4.81 13.50 -51.00
CA VAL A 14 -5.73 14.24 -50.12
C VAL A 14 -6.57 13.28 -49.26
N LYS A 15 -7.06 12.18 -49.83
CA LYS A 15 -7.80 11.14 -49.08
C LYS A 15 -6.93 10.44 -48.05
N GLN A 16 -5.68 10.10 -48.40
CA GLN A 16 -4.74 9.49 -47.45
C GLN A 16 -4.37 10.46 -46.32
N GLN A 17 -4.12 11.74 -46.59
CA GLN A 17 -3.87 12.75 -45.59
C GLN A 17 -5.05 12.98 -44.65
N ALA A 18 -6.28 12.98 -45.17
CA ALA A 18 -7.51 13.08 -44.38
C ALA A 18 -7.71 11.86 -43.46
N GLN A 19 -7.37 10.64 -43.91
CA GLN A 19 -7.42 9.44 -43.09
C GLN A 19 -6.37 9.44 -41.95
N ILE A 20 -5.14 9.91 -42.25
CA ILE A 20 -4.08 10.04 -41.24
C ILE A 20 -4.48 11.10 -40.17
N GLN A 21 -5.05 12.23 -40.60
CA GLN A 21 -5.50 13.29 -39.74
C GLN A 21 -6.65 12.88 -38.83
N ASN A 22 -7.61 12.09 -39.36
CA ASN A 22 -8.69 11.51 -38.58
C ASN A 22 -8.18 10.45 -37.58
N GLY A 23 -7.23 9.61 -37.98
CA GLY A 23 -6.57 8.67 -37.09
C GLY A 23 -5.84 9.36 -35.91
N ASN A 24 -5.09 10.42 -36.20
CA ASN A 24 -4.38 11.21 -35.19
C ASN A 24 -5.35 11.94 -34.25
N ASN A 25 -6.46 12.48 -34.76
CA ASN A 25 -7.47 13.13 -33.92
C ASN A 25 -8.20 12.15 -33.01
N LEU A 26 -8.48 10.92 -33.52
CA LEU A 26 -9.07 9.86 -32.69
C LEU A 26 -8.13 9.40 -31.57
N GLN A 27 -6.84 9.24 -31.90
CA GLN A 27 -5.82 8.85 -30.95
C GLN A 27 -5.59 9.91 -29.87
N THR A 28 -5.59 11.20 -30.24
CA THR A 28 -5.50 12.33 -29.32
C THR A 28 -6.72 12.46 -28.41
N SER A 29 -7.92 12.17 -28.92
CA SER A 29 -9.14 12.16 -28.10
C SER A 29 -9.19 10.99 -27.12
N LEU A 30 -8.72 9.80 -27.52
CA LEU A 30 -8.62 8.63 -26.64
C LEU A 30 -7.58 8.83 -25.52
N THR A 31 -6.42 9.42 -25.83
CA THR A 31 -5.41 9.74 -24.79
C THR A 31 -5.94 10.79 -23.81
N LYS A 32 -6.57 11.86 -24.27
CA LYS A 32 -7.21 12.84 -23.40
C LYS A 32 -8.30 12.25 -22.49
N ALA A 33 -9.11 11.34 -23.00
CA ALA A 33 -10.14 10.68 -22.21
C ALA A 33 -9.51 9.75 -21.15
N ALA A 34 -8.45 9.00 -21.50
CA ALA A 34 -7.71 8.17 -20.58
C ALA A 34 -7.03 9.00 -19.48
N ASP A 35 -6.40 10.11 -19.83
CA ASP A 35 -5.77 11.02 -18.88
C ASP A 35 -6.79 11.63 -17.90
N THR A 36 -7.94 12.05 -18.39
CA THR A 36 -9.03 12.60 -17.57
C THR A 36 -9.58 11.54 -16.60
N GLN A 37 -9.72 10.30 -17.06
CA GLN A 37 -10.20 9.18 -16.24
C GLN A 37 -9.16 8.82 -15.16
N THR A 38 -7.87 8.83 -15.49
CA THR A 38 -6.78 8.58 -14.54
C THR A 38 -6.73 9.65 -13.44
N ILE A 39 -6.89 10.92 -13.80
CA ILE A 39 -6.94 12.04 -12.84
C ILE A 39 -8.17 11.90 -11.92
N ALA A 40 -9.33 11.57 -12.47
CA ALA A 40 -10.54 11.35 -11.69
C ALA A 40 -10.41 10.15 -10.74
N SER A 41 -9.79 9.07 -11.19
CA SER A 41 -9.54 7.87 -10.38
C SER A 41 -8.54 8.14 -9.23
N SER A 42 -7.49 8.94 -9.49
CA SER A 42 -6.53 9.36 -8.47
C SER A 42 -7.20 10.20 -7.38
N GLY A 43 -8.02 11.20 -7.77
CA GLY A 43 -8.76 12.02 -6.82
C GLY A 43 -9.76 11.21 -5.96
N LEU A 44 -10.39 10.21 -6.56
CA LEU A 44 -11.32 9.33 -5.83
C LEU A 44 -10.58 8.43 -4.82
N LEU A 45 -9.38 7.96 -5.15
CA LEU A 45 -8.55 7.17 -4.22
C LEU A 45 -8.08 8.03 -3.04
N GLU A 46 -7.67 9.27 -3.29
CA GLU A 46 -7.31 10.22 -2.24
C GLU A 46 -8.50 10.53 -1.31
N LEU A 47 -9.69 10.67 -1.87
CA LEU A 47 -10.91 10.84 -1.09
C LEU A 47 -11.16 9.62 -0.20
N ALA A 48 -11.09 8.41 -0.74
CA ALA A 48 -11.25 7.18 0.01
C ALA A 48 -10.23 7.04 1.14
N HIS A 49 -8.98 7.48 0.94
CA HIS A 49 -7.98 7.52 2.00
C HIS A 49 -8.34 8.50 3.12
N ARG A 50 -8.83 9.70 2.78
CA ARG A 50 -9.29 10.68 3.79
C ARG A 50 -10.48 10.17 4.59
N GLU A 51 -11.43 9.53 3.93
CA GLU A 51 -12.58 8.90 4.59
C GLU A 51 -12.15 7.77 5.53
N TYR A 52 -11.21 6.93 5.09
CA TYR A 52 -10.61 5.90 5.94
C TYR A 52 -9.95 6.49 7.19
N GLN A 53 -9.19 7.57 7.05
CA GLN A 53 -8.57 8.29 8.17
C GLN A 53 -9.58 8.94 9.10
N ALA A 54 -10.72 9.40 8.54
CA ALA A 54 -11.85 9.94 9.28
C ALA A 54 -12.74 8.85 9.93
N VAL A 55 -12.33 7.56 9.82
CA VAL A 55 -13.10 6.40 10.33
C VAL A 55 -14.43 6.19 9.59
N ASP A 56 -14.65 6.87 8.47
CA ASP A 56 -15.81 6.67 7.59
C ASP A 56 -15.54 5.49 6.63
N TYR A 57 -15.56 4.29 7.19
CA TYR A 57 -15.23 3.07 6.44
C TYR A 57 -16.29 2.71 5.38
N GLU A 58 -17.53 3.15 5.56
CA GLU A 58 -18.61 2.87 4.61
C GLU A 58 -18.39 3.62 3.29
N ASN A 59 -18.16 4.92 3.34
CA ASN A 59 -17.87 5.72 2.14
C ASN A 59 -16.52 5.35 1.52
N ALA A 60 -15.48 5.13 2.34
CA ALA A 60 -14.19 4.66 1.87
C ALA A 60 -14.31 3.34 1.08
N GLU A 61 -15.06 2.35 1.60
CA GLU A 61 -15.31 1.09 0.91
C GLU A 61 -16.06 1.30 -0.41
N LYS A 62 -17.10 2.12 -0.41
CA LYS A 62 -17.90 2.42 -1.60
C LYS A 62 -17.04 2.99 -2.73
N HIS A 63 -16.19 3.98 -2.42
CA HIS A 63 -15.30 4.60 -3.40
C HIS A 63 -14.20 3.63 -3.87
N CYS A 64 -13.60 2.86 -2.96
CA CYS A 64 -12.65 1.81 -3.33
C CYS A 64 -13.28 0.73 -4.21
N MET A 65 -14.50 0.30 -3.94
CA MET A 65 -15.22 -0.69 -4.77
C MET A 65 -15.56 -0.14 -6.15
N GLN A 66 -15.83 1.17 -6.27
CA GLN A 66 -16.02 1.82 -7.57
C GLN A 66 -14.70 1.79 -8.38
N LEU A 67 -13.57 2.14 -7.75
CA LEU A 67 -12.24 2.08 -8.39
C LEU A 67 -11.84 0.66 -8.75
N TRP A 68 -12.09 -0.31 -7.89
CA TRP A 68 -11.77 -1.72 -8.12
C TRP A 68 -12.53 -2.32 -9.30
N ARG A 69 -13.77 -1.87 -9.55
CA ARG A 69 -14.54 -2.27 -10.76
C ARG A 69 -13.95 -1.70 -12.04
N GLN A 70 -13.28 -0.55 -11.97
CA GLN A 70 -12.62 0.08 -13.12
C GLN A 70 -11.24 -0.56 -13.39
N ASP A 71 -10.48 -0.79 -12.33
CA ASP A 71 -9.18 -1.44 -12.37
C ASP A 71 -9.01 -2.37 -11.17
N SER A 72 -9.24 -3.66 -11.41
CA SER A 72 -9.13 -4.70 -10.39
C SER A 72 -7.67 -5.04 -10.01
N THR A 73 -6.69 -4.48 -10.72
CA THR A 73 -5.25 -4.74 -10.50
C THR A 73 -4.57 -3.64 -9.69
N ASN A 74 -5.25 -2.52 -9.44
CA ASN A 74 -4.70 -1.39 -8.70
C ASN A 74 -4.37 -1.78 -7.26
N THR A 75 -3.07 -1.93 -6.97
CA THR A 75 -2.57 -2.39 -5.66
C THR A 75 -2.88 -1.42 -4.52
N GLY A 76 -2.94 -0.11 -4.78
CA GLY A 76 -3.32 0.90 -3.79
C GLY A 76 -4.77 0.72 -3.33
N VAL A 77 -5.68 0.48 -4.27
CA VAL A 77 -7.10 0.18 -3.98
C VAL A 77 -7.24 -1.13 -3.21
N LEU A 78 -6.52 -2.18 -3.62
CA LEU A 78 -6.54 -3.48 -2.94
C LEU A 78 -6.02 -3.39 -1.50
N LEU A 79 -4.95 -2.62 -1.26
CA LEU A 79 -4.42 -2.38 0.09
C LEU A 79 -5.44 -1.64 0.96
N LEU A 80 -6.07 -0.57 0.43
CA LEU A 80 -7.04 0.20 1.19
C LEU A 80 -8.28 -0.63 1.51
N LEU A 81 -8.79 -1.43 0.56
CA LEU A 81 -9.89 -2.38 0.80
C LEU A 81 -9.51 -3.41 1.88
N SER A 82 -8.29 -3.95 1.82
CA SER A 82 -7.80 -4.86 2.88
C SER A 82 -7.85 -4.19 4.25
N SER A 83 -7.35 -2.95 4.36
CA SER A 83 -7.31 -2.21 5.61
C SER A 83 -8.73 -1.86 6.12
N ILE A 84 -9.62 -1.41 5.25
CA ILE A 84 -11.02 -1.13 5.59
C ILE A 84 -11.71 -2.38 6.14
N HIS A 85 -11.58 -3.51 5.43
CA HIS A 85 -12.20 -4.77 5.88
C HIS A 85 -11.61 -5.27 7.20
N PHE A 86 -10.31 -5.05 7.43
CA PHE A 86 -9.67 -5.36 8.71
C PHE A 86 -10.28 -4.54 9.85
N GLN A 87 -10.42 -3.22 9.70
CA GLN A 87 -11.02 -2.35 10.70
C GLN A 87 -12.48 -2.72 10.99
N CYS A 88 -13.21 -3.13 9.95
CA CYS A 88 -14.59 -3.62 10.08
C CYS A 88 -14.70 -5.08 10.60
N ARG A 89 -13.61 -5.69 11.07
CA ARG A 89 -13.56 -7.09 11.55
C ARG A 89 -13.95 -8.15 10.51
N ARG A 90 -13.96 -7.81 9.23
CA ARG A 90 -14.22 -8.72 8.10
C ARG A 90 -12.92 -9.38 7.64
N LEU A 91 -12.33 -10.22 8.50
CA LEU A 91 -10.98 -10.75 8.35
C LEU A 91 -10.78 -11.55 7.06
N ASP A 92 -11.79 -12.31 6.62
CA ASP A 92 -11.70 -13.10 5.38
C ASP A 92 -11.57 -12.21 4.14
N LYS A 93 -12.36 -11.13 4.07
CA LYS A 93 -12.26 -10.17 2.98
C LYS A 93 -10.93 -9.41 3.01
N SER A 94 -10.47 -9.02 4.20
CA SER A 94 -9.16 -8.39 4.36
C SER A 94 -8.04 -9.31 3.82
N ALA A 95 -8.03 -10.59 4.19
CA ALA A 95 -7.07 -11.57 3.68
C ALA A 95 -7.16 -11.73 2.15
N GLN A 96 -8.38 -11.77 1.59
CA GLN A 96 -8.59 -11.89 0.15
C GLN A 96 -7.97 -10.72 -0.60
N PHE A 97 -8.23 -9.47 -0.17
CA PHE A 97 -7.68 -8.27 -0.82
C PHE A 97 -6.17 -8.16 -0.65
N SER A 98 -5.61 -8.51 0.52
CA SER A 98 -4.15 -8.60 0.71
C SER A 98 -3.53 -9.63 -0.22
N THR A 99 -4.13 -10.81 -0.36
CA THR A 99 -3.64 -11.87 -1.26
C THR A 99 -3.72 -11.45 -2.72
N LEU A 100 -4.78 -10.76 -3.13
CA LEU A 100 -4.89 -10.19 -4.47
C LEU A 100 -3.79 -9.14 -4.71
N ALA A 101 -3.52 -8.26 -3.75
CA ALA A 101 -2.45 -7.28 -3.85
C ALA A 101 -1.07 -7.94 -4.02
N ILE A 102 -0.77 -8.99 -3.24
CA ILE A 102 0.46 -9.79 -3.37
C ILE A 102 0.55 -10.47 -4.74
N LYS A 103 -0.57 -10.96 -5.28
CA LYS A 103 -0.61 -11.56 -6.62
C LYS A 103 -0.27 -10.56 -7.71
N GLN A 104 -0.73 -9.32 -7.59
CA GLN A 104 -0.41 -8.24 -8.54
C GLN A 104 1.02 -7.73 -8.37
N ASN A 105 1.48 -7.58 -7.14
CA ASN A 105 2.85 -7.16 -6.83
C ASN A 105 3.42 -7.99 -5.66
N PRO A 106 4.21 -9.04 -5.94
CA PRO A 106 4.83 -9.88 -4.92
C PRO A 106 5.88 -9.17 -4.03
N LEU A 107 6.26 -7.95 -4.38
CA LEU A 107 7.22 -7.13 -3.62
C LEU A 107 6.54 -6.08 -2.73
N LEU A 108 5.22 -6.09 -2.63
CA LEU A 108 4.43 -5.11 -1.90
C LEU A 108 4.44 -5.42 -0.40
N ALA A 109 5.34 -4.78 0.34
CA ALA A 109 5.55 -5.01 1.77
C ALA A 109 4.28 -4.79 2.61
N GLU A 110 3.52 -3.75 2.30
CA GLU A 110 2.28 -3.38 3.00
C GLU A 110 1.22 -4.49 2.92
N ALA A 111 1.15 -5.21 1.80
CA ALA A 111 0.19 -6.32 1.64
C ALA A 111 0.52 -7.50 2.55
N TYR A 112 1.80 -7.82 2.73
CA TYR A 112 2.24 -8.83 3.69
C TYR A 112 1.98 -8.39 5.13
N SER A 113 2.20 -7.10 5.46
CA SER A 113 1.88 -6.57 6.79
C SER A 113 0.38 -6.68 7.10
N ASN A 114 -0.48 -6.31 6.14
CA ASN A 114 -1.93 -6.45 6.28
C ASN A 114 -2.36 -7.90 6.48
N LEU A 115 -1.78 -8.83 5.72
CA LEU A 115 -2.05 -10.26 5.88
C LEU A 115 -1.54 -10.79 7.23
N GLY A 116 -0.39 -10.31 7.70
CA GLY A 116 0.12 -10.57 9.04
C GLY A 116 -0.84 -10.12 10.15
N ASN A 117 -1.44 -8.93 10.00
CA ASN A 117 -2.46 -8.44 10.92
C ASN A 117 -3.68 -9.38 10.98
N VAL A 118 -4.14 -9.89 9.84
CA VAL A 118 -5.24 -10.85 9.79
C VAL A 118 -4.89 -12.14 10.51
N PHE A 119 -3.71 -12.71 10.25
CA PHE A 119 -3.27 -13.94 10.92
C PHE A 119 -3.12 -13.76 12.44
N LYS A 120 -2.59 -12.60 12.87
CA LYS A 120 -2.50 -12.26 14.30
C LYS A 120 -3.88 -12.23 14.97
N GLU A 121 -4.88 -11.57 14.34
CA GLU A 121 -6.25 -11.52 14.87
C GLU A 121 -6.94 -12.90 14.91
N ARG A 122 -6.53 -13.82 14.04
CA ARG A 122 -7.00 -15.21 14.05
C ARG A 122 -6.26 -16.10 15.08
N GLY A 123 -5.28 -15.56 15.80
CA GLY A 123 -4.44 -16.33 16.71
C GLY A 123 -3.38 -17.20 16.01
N GLN A 124 -3.20 -17.06 14.71
CA GLN A 124 -2.21 -17.75 13.88
C GLN A 124 -0.87 -17.01 13.93
N LEU A 125 -0.22 -17.08 15.08
CA LEU A 125 0.92 -16.22 15.40
C LEU A 125 2.14 -16.51 14.54
N GLN A 126 2.39 -17.75 14.15
CA GLN A 126 3.54 -18.11 13.32
C GLN A 126 3.40 -17.54 11.91
N GLU A 127 2.22 -17.71 11.30
CA GLU A 127 1.91 -17.15 9.99
C GLU A 127 1.98 -15.61 10.01
N ALA A 128 1.55 -14.99 11.11
CA ALA A 128 1.68 -13.54 11.29
C ALA A 128 3.15 -13.11 11.28
N LEU A 129 4.00 -13.79 12.07
CA LEU A 129 5.44 -13.52 12.14
C LEU A 129 6.13 -13.69 10.78
N GLU A 130 5.81 -14.74 10.03
CA GLU A 130 6.36 -14.97 8.70
C GLU A 130 6.03 -13.81 7.75
N ASN A 131 4.77 -13.36 7.75
CA ASN A 131 4.31 -12.28 6.92
C ASN A 131 4.97 -10.95 7.31
N TYR A 132 5.06 -10.61 8.60
CA TYR A 132 5.74 -9.39 9.06
C TYR A 132 7.25 -9.41 8.73
N ARG A 133 7.94 -10.55 8.94
CA ARG A 133 9.35 -10.69 8.55
C ARG A 133 9.53 -10.50 7.05
N ARG A 134 8.60 -10.99 6.23
CA ARG A 134 8.64 -10.76 4.79
C ARG A 134 8.45 -9.30 4.45
N ALA A 135 7.49 -8.61 5.09
CA ALA A 135 7.25 -7.19 4.88
C ALA A 135 8.51 -6.33 5.14
N VAL A 136 9.17 -6.51 6.29
CA VAL A 136 10.37 -5.73 6.64
C VAL A 136 11.60 -6.11 5.81
N ARG A 137 11.69 -7.32 5.26
CA ARG A 137 12.73 -7.70 4.30
C ARG A 137 12.53 -7.05 2.94
N LEU A 138 11.28 -6.93 2.48
CA LEU A 138 10.95 -6.29 1.20
C LEU A 138 11.12 -4.77 1.26
N LYS A 139 10.83 -4.17 2.41
CA LYS A 139 10.94 -2.73 2.63
C LYS A 139 11.65 -2.48 3.97
N PRO A 140 12.99 -2.34 3.97
CA PRO A 140 13.78 -2.20 5.18
C PRO A 140 13.49 -0.94 6.02
N ASP A 141 12.91 0.10 5.41
CA ASP A 141 12.47 1.34 6.05
C ASP A 141 11.00 1.34 6.48
N PHE A 142 10.35 0.17 6.45
CA PHE A 142 8.93 0.03 6.79
C PHE A 142 8.70 0.03 8.30
N ILE A 143 8.61 1.23 8.88
CA ILE A 143 8.46 1.46 10.34
C ILE A 143 7.28 0.66 10.90
N ASP A 144 6.08 0.77 10.31
CA ASP A 144 4.89 0.05 10.78
C ASP A 144 5.06 -1.46 10.73
N GLY A 145 5.82 -1.96 9.76
CA GLY A 145 6.18 -3.38 9.66
C GLY A 145 6.99 -3.86 10.86
N TYR A 146 7.96 -3.08 11.32
CA TYR A 146 8.75 -3.40 12.52
C TYR A 146 7.93 -3.30 13.80
N ILE A 147 7.04 -2.32 13.90
CA ILE A 147 6.13 -2.18 15.07
C ILE A 147 5.22 -3.40 15.17
N ASN A 148 4.60 -3.80 14.07
CA ASN A 148 3.74 -4.98 14.01
C ASN A 148 4.50 -6.27 14.30
N LEU A 149 5.73 -6.41 13.75
CA LEU A 149 6.62 -7.54 14.02
C LEU A 149 6.98 -7.61 15.51
N ALA A 150 7.38 -6.49 16.13
CA ALA A 150 7.73 -6.44 17.53
C ALA A 150 6.55 -6.84 18.43
N ALA A 151 5.36 -6.33 18.18
CA ALA A 151 4.16 -6.69 18.92
C ALA A 151 3.83 -8.20 18.81
N ALA A 152 4.00 -8.78 17.61
CA ALA A 152 3.82 -10.22 17.41
C ALA A 152 4.90 -11.05 18.10
N LEU A 153 6.16 -10.59 18.12
CA LEU A 153 7.26 -11.25 18.84
C LEU A 153 7.05 -11.22 20.36
N VAL A 154 6.55 -10.11 20.92
CA VAL A 154 6.14 -10.06 22.34
C VAL A 154 5.07 -11.11 22.63
N ALA A 155 4.06 -11.24 21.78
CA ALA A 155 3.02 -12.25 21.92
C ALA A 155 3.59 -13.69 21.83
N ALA A 156 4.63 -13.89 21.00
CA ALA A 156 5.35 -15.15 20.86
C ALA A 156 6.35 -15.42 21.99
N ARG A 157 6.48 -14.51 22.98
CA ARG A 157 7.48 -14.57 24.05
C ARG A 157 8.94 -14.48 23.58
N ASP A 158 9.19 -14.05 22.36
CA ASP A 158 10.53 -13.74 21.83
C ASP A 158 10.87 -12.26 22.12
N MET A 159 11.17 -11.99 23.38
CA MET A 159 11.37 -10.62 23.89
C MET A 159 12.61 -9.96 23.30
N GLU A 160 13.70 -10.70 23.09
CA GLU A 160 14.94 -10.14 22.55
C GLU A 160 14.78 -9.71 21.08
N SER A 161 14.14 -10.53 20.24
CA SER A 161 13.82 -10.14 18.87
C SER A 161 12.84 -8.98 18.81
N ALA A 162 11.90 -8.88 19.76
CA ALA A 162 10.98 -7.74 19.87
C ALA A 162 11.72 -6.44 20.18
N VAL A 163 12.70 -6.47 21.13
CA VAL A 163 13.58 -5.31 21.41
C VAL A 163 14.27 -4.85 20.13
N GLN A 164 14.87 -5.78 19.36
CA GLN A 164 15.57 -5.42 18.12
C GLN A 164 14.64 -4.78 17.09
N ALA A 165 13.42 -5.29 16.94
CA ALA A 165 12.45 -4.74 16.00
C ALA A 165 12.01 -3.31 16.42
N TYR A 166 11.72 -3.07 17.70
CA TYR A 166 11.40 -1.72 18.19
C TYR A 166 12.58 -0.77 18.04
N VAL A 167 13.81 -1.20 18.36
CA VAL A 167 15.03 -0.41 18.16
C VAL A 167 15.17 -0.02 16.69
N THR A 168 14.96 -0.94 15.76
CA THR A 168 15.03 -0.65 14.33
C THR A 168 13.97 0.38 13.90
N ALA A 169 12.73 0.25 14.38
CA ALA A 169 11.69 1.25 14.11
C ALA A 169 12.10 2.66 14.58
N LEU A 170 12.70 2.75 15.78
CA LEU A 170 13.17 4.02 16.36
C LEU A 170 14.44 4.58 15.70
N GLN A 171 15.25 3.75 15.03
CA GLN A 171 16.36 4.23 14.21
C GLN A 171 15.86 4.99 12.98
N TYR A 172 14.75 4.55 12.37
CA TYR A 172 14.12 5.25 11.25
C TYR A 172 13.32 6.48 11.69
N ASN A 173 12.65 6.42 12.83
CA ASN A 173 11.93 7.57 13.40
C ASN A 173 12.07 7.58 14.93
N PRO A 174 13.02 8.37 15.48
CA PRO A 174 13.23 8.50 16.94
C PRO A 174 12.07 9.13 17.69
N ASP A 175 11.16 9.84 17.02
CA ASP A 175 10.08 10.61 17.66
C ASP A 175 8.80 9.79 17.89
N LEU A 176 8.85 8.47 17.69
CA LEU A 176 7.72 7.56 17.96
C LEU A 176 7.58 7.31 19.47
N TYR A 177 6.92 8.22 20.17
CA TYR A 177 6.77 8.16 21.65
C TYR A 177 6.11 6.86 22.13
N CYS A 178 5.07 6.38 21.42
CA CYS A 178 4.40 5.13 21.76
C CYS A 178 5.38 3.94 21.70
N VAL A 179 6.17 3.85 20.63
CA VAL A 179 7.17 2.79 20.43
C VAL A 179 8.27 2.87 21.48
N ARG A 180 8.72 4.07 21.84
CA ARG A 180 9.67 4.25 22.97
C ARG A 180 9.10 3.77 24.29
N SER A 181 7.83 4.05 24.56
CA SER A 181 7.13 3.56 25.76
C SER A 181 7.08 2.03 25.78
N ASP A 182 6.68 1.42 24.67
CA ASP A 182 6.59 -0.05 24.55
C ASP A 182 7.95 -0.71 24.72
N LEU A 183 8.99 -0.19 24.08
CA LEU A 183 10.37 -0.66 24.25
C LEU A 183 10.85 -0.48 25.69
N GLY A 184 10.58 0.67 26.33
CA GLY A 184 10.94 0.93 27.71
C GLY A 184 10.27 -0.05 28.68
N ASN A 185 9.00 -0.37 28.48
CA ASN A 185 8.28 -1.36 29.28
C ASN A 185 8.82 -2.77 29.06
N LEU A 186 9.14 -3.14 27.83
CA LEU A 186 9.73 -4.43 27.50
C LEU A 186 11.11 -4.59 28.14
N LEU A 187 11.97 -3.57 28.06
CA LEU A 187 13.29 -3.57 28.70
C LEU A 187 13.22 -3.67 30.24
N LYS A 188 12.23 -2.99 30.85
CA LYS A 188 11.98 -3.14 32.32
C LYS A 188 11.59 -4.57 32.66
N ALA A 189 10.71 -5.19 31.87
CA ALA A 189 10.29 -6.57 32.09
C ALA A 189 11.46 -7.57 31.96
N LEU A 190 12.46 -7.24 31.13
CA LEU A 190 13.71 -8.01 30.99
C LEU A 190 14.76 -7.70 32.02
N GLY A 191 14.50 -6.77 32.97
CA GLY A 191 15.47 -6.32 33.97
C GLY A 191 16.56 -5.39 33.42
N ARG A 192 16.48 -4.94 32.16
CA ARG A 192 17.45 -4.06 31.47
C ARG A 192 17.17 -2.59 31.80
N LEU A 193 17.24 -2.23 33.10
CA LEU A 193 16.76 -0.94 33.64
C LEU A 193 17.50 0.28 33.07
N GLU A 194 18.82 0.17 32.89
CA GLU A 194 19.64 1.28 32.37
C GLU A 194 19.31 1.60 30.89
N GLU A 195 19.04 0.58 30.10
CA GLU A 195 18.59 0.76 28.71
C GLU A 195 17.17 1.34 28.67
N ALA A 196 16.29 0.89 29.57
CA ALA A 196 14.94 1.45 29.69
C ALA A 196 14.97 2.95 30.00
N LYS A 197 15.85 3.40 30.90
CA LYS A 197 16.06 4.83 31.25
C LYS A 197 16.53 5.62 30.01
N ARG A 198 17.52 5.11 29.25
CA ARG A 198 18.04 5.74 28.04
C ARG A 198 16.97 5.86 26.94
N THR A 199 16.11 4.86 26.82
CA THR A 199 14.99 4.88 25.89
C THR A 199 14.01 6.01 26.24
N GLY A 200 13.67 6.16 27.52
CA GLY A 200 12.79 7.21 28.03
C GLY A 200 13.33 8.63 27.83
N SER A 201 14.63 8.82 28.00
CA SER A 201 15.31 10.12 27.82
C SER A 201 15.62 10.49 26.37
N GLY A 202 15.34 9.61 25.43
CA GLY A 202 15.67 9.82 24.00
C GLY A 202 17.17 9.73 23.69
N THR A 203 17.99 9.20 24.62
CA THR A 203 19.44 9.10 24.46
C THR A 203 19.93 7.72 23.98
N LEU A 204 19.01 6.83 23.65
CA LEU A 204 19.35 5.47 23.21
C LEU A 204 20.15 5.44 21.89
N PHE A 205 20.05 6.50 21.08
CA PHE A 205 20.65 6.60 19.73
C PHE A 205 21.65 7.76 19.61
N ARG A 206 22.11 8.31 20.71
CA ARG A 206 23.19 9.32 20.76
C ARG A 206 24.52 8.70 21.13
#